data_9166df9a49bd376e5cd2077860df5ffc
#
_entry.id   9166df9a49bd376e5cd2077860df5ffc
#
_cell.length_a   1.000
_cell.length_b   1.000
_cell.length_c   1.000
_cell.angle_alpha   90.00
_cell.angle_beta   90.00
_cell.angle_gamma   90.00
#
_symmetry.space_group_name_H-M   'P 1'
#
loop_
_entity.id
_entity.type
_entity.pdbx_description
1 polymer ?
#
loop_
_entity_poly.entity_id
_entity_poly.type
_entity_poly.pdbx_seq_one_letter_code
_entity_poly.pdbx_strand_id
1 'polypeptide(L)'
;MKLGPHLHRIGNDIVAVYLVDTDEGVTVIDAGLPGLWRELLTELTSMGRTLADVKGVILTHGDGDHVGFAERLRRDHGVPVFVHPGDADRAKGGKKPANAKQSMKLGPLLGFVGYSLRKGGIRATYLTEVALAHDGETLYLPGAPRIIALPGHSAGSIAIHVPVADAVFVGDGLTTRHVLTGQMGPQPAPFTDEPDQAIASLRALLPTGATWVLPGHGAPWNGGVAAAVAAVEKAAHA
;
A
#
# COMPACT_ATOMS: atom_id res chain seq x y z
N MET A 1 3.08 -2.56 14.98
CA MET A 1 3.32 -1.24 15.66
C MET A 1 2.04 -0.41 15.58
N LYS A 2 1.48 0.00 16.71
CA LYS A 2 0.29 0.85 16.78
C LYS A 2 0.63 2.29 16.40
N LEU A 3 -0.12 2.89 15.49
CA LEU A 3 0.01 4.30 15.05
C LEU A 3 -1.10 5.18 15.64
N GLY A 4 -2.28 4.62 15.85
CA GLY A 4 -3.47 5.29 16.37
C GLY A 4 -4.47 4.31 16.96
N PRO A 5 -5.65 4.76 17.42
CA PRO A 5 -6.65 3.89 18.03
C PRO A 5 -7.03 2.68 17.15
N HIS A 6 -7.26 2.93 15.86
CA HIS A 6 -7.70 1.94 14.86
C HIS A 6 -6.63 1.60 13.83
N LEU A 7 -5.38 2.03 14.04
CA LEU A 7 -4.37 2.01 12.99
C LEU A 7 -3.11 1.31 13.47
N HIS A 8 -2.72 0.26 12.76
CA HIS A 8 -1.52 -0.52 12.99
C HIS A 8 -0.69 -0.64 11.72
N ARG A 9 0.62 -0.85 11.89
CA ARG A 9 1.59 -1.05 10.80
C ARG A 9 2.47 -2.25 11.10
N ILE A 10 2.74 -3.05 10.09
CA ILE A 10 3.79 -4.08 10.06
C ILE A 10 4.78 -3.78 8.93
N GLY A 11 5.91 -4.47 8.92
CA GLY A 11 7.01 -4.15 8.00
C GLY A 11 7.87 -2.99 8.51
N ASN A 12 8.43 -2.23 7.58
CA ASN A 12 9.32 -1.11 7.88
C ASN A 12 9.28 -0.06 6.75
N ASP A 13 10.24 0.88 6.74
CA ASP A 13 10.30 1.94 5.71
C ASP A 13 10.74 1.44 4.31
N ILE A 14 11.04 0.14 4.15
CA ILE A 14 11.28 -0.45 2.83
C ILE A 14 9.98 -0.98 2.24
N VAL A 15 9.19 -1.74 3.02
CA VAL A 15 7.85 -2.20 2.63
C VAL A 15 6.96 -2.17 3.87
N ALA A 16 5.83 -1.50 3.78
CA ALA A 16 4.84 -1.36 4.82
C ALA A 16 3.52 -2.04 4.44
N VAL A 17 2.84 -2.56 5.45
CA VAL A 17 1.46 -3.06 5.39
C VAL A 17 0.71 -2.46 6.56
N TYR A 18 -0.56 -2.16 6.38
CA TYR A 18 -1.35 -1.54 7.43
C TYR A 18 -2.56 -2.39 7.80
N LEU A 19 -3.00 -2.27 9.05
CA LEU A 19 -4.19 -2.92 9.56
C LEU A 19 -5.10 -1.86 10.17
N VAL A 20 -6.36 -1.92 9.77
CA VAL A 20 -7.44 -1.13 10.38
C VAL A 20 -8.21 -2.05 11.31
N ASP A 21 -8.15 -1.77 12.61
CA ASP A 21 -8.79 -2.56 13.68
C ASP A 21 -10.01 -1.83 14.22
N THR A 22 -11.18 -2.46 14.12
CA THR A 22 -12.45 -1.98 14.68
C THR A 22 -13.16 -3.12 15.41
N ASP A 23 -14.25 -2.84 16.09
CA ASP A 23 -15.05 -3.88 16.78
C ASP A 23 -15.56 -4.95 15.81
N GLU A 24 -15.73 -4.63 14.52
CA GLU A 24 -16.21 -5.53 13.47
C GLU A 24 -15.10 -6.49 12.95
N GLY A 25 -13.85 -6.25 13.29
CA GLY A 25 -12.69 -7.02 12.86
C GLY A 25 -11.58 -6.18 12.25
N VAL A 26 -10.79 -6.79 11.38
CA VAL A 26 -9.58 -6.21 10.81
C VAL A 26 -9.67 -6.15 9.28
N THR A 27 -9.41 -5.00 8.71
CA THR A 27 -9.11 -4.81 7.28
C THR A 27 -7.60 -4.65 7.11
N VAL A 28 -7.02 -5.42 6.19
CA VAL A 28 -5.59 -5.34 5.85
C VAL A 28 -5.43 -4.53 4.58
N ILE A 29 -4.53 -3.55 4.58
CA ILE A 29 -4.20 -2.74 3.40
C ILE A 29 -2.80 -3.11 2.93
N ASP A 30 -2.75 -3.64 1.71
CA ASP A 30 -1.62 -4.35 1.11
C ASP A 30 -1.24 -5.63 1.85
N ALA A 31 -0.35 -6.42 1.26
CA ALA A 31 0.15 -7.66 1.83
C ALA A 31 1.69 -7.77 1.78
N GLY A 32 2.35 -6.69 1.39
CA GLY A 32 3.79 -6.57 1.42
C GLY A 32 4.53 -7.70 0.72
N LEU A 33 5.52 -8.25 1.40
CA LEU A 33 6.32 -9.40 0.95
C LEU A 33 5.89 -10.68 1.68
N PRO A 34 6.08 -11.89 1.10
CA PRO A 34 5.66 -13.16 1.72
C PRO A 34 6.17 -13.35 3.15
N GLY A 35 7.38 -12.92 3.45
CA GLY A 35 8.00 -13.03 4.78
C GLY A 35 7.41 -12.12 5.85
N LEU A 36 6.52 -11.18 5.51
CA LEU A 36 5.79 -10.37 6.47
C LEU A 36 4.64 -11.14 7.15
N TRP A 37 4.33 -12.35 6.69
CA TRP A 37 3.33 -13.22 7.30
C TRP A 37 3.49 -13.38 8.82
N ARG A 38 4.72 -13.57 9.30
CA ARG A 38 4.98 -13.72 10.73
C ARG A 38 4.68 -12.42 11.50
N GLU A 39 4.99 -11.29 10.91
CA GLU A 39 4.70 -9.98 11.49
C GLU A 39 3.20 -9.72 11.56
N LEU A 40 2.43 -10.14 10.53
CA LEU A 40 0.96 -10.12 10.57
C LEU A 40 0.42 -10.89 11.78
N LEU A 41 0.86 -12.14 11.97
CA LEU A 41 0.40 -12.96 13.11
C LEU A 41 0.75 -12.33 14.45
N THR A 42 1.97 -11.79 14.58
CA THR A 42 2.42 -11.12 15.82
C THR A 42 1.58 -9.87 16.10
N GLU A 43 1.32 -9.04 15.09
CA GLU A 43 0.53 -7.82 15.26
C GLU A 43 -0.94 -8.14 15.58
N LEU A 44 -1.56 -9.11 14.90
CA LEU A 44 -2.91 -9.58 15.24
C LEU A 44 -2.98 -10.03 16.70
N THR A 45 -2.03 -10.84 17.15
CA THR A 45 -1.97 -11.28 18.56
C THR A 45 -1.84 -10.08 19.52
N SER A 46 -1.02 -9.09 19.19
CA SER A 46 -0.83 -7.89 20.02
C SER A 46 -2.10 -7.04 20.15
N MET A 47 -3.00 -7.13 19.14
CA MET A 47 -4.32 -6.48 19.12
C MET A 47 -5.41 -7.32 19.83
N GLY A 48 -5.09 -8.53 20.30
CA GLY A 48 -6.09 -9.49 20.77
C GLY A 48 -6.93 -10.11 19.65
N ARG A 49 -6.42 -10.08 18.41
CA ARG A 49 -7.08 -10.59 17.20
C ARG A 49 -6.43 -11.88 16.72
N THR A 50 -7.15 -12.57 15.85
CA THR A 50 -6.72 -13.79 15.16
C THR A 50 -6.90 -13.64 13.65
N LEU A 51 -6.48 -14.63 12.87
CA LEU A 51 -6.74 -14.65 11.43
C LEU A 51 -8.25 -14.70 11.09
N ALA A 52 -9.10 -15.22 11.97
CA ALA A 52 -10.55 -15.25 11.79
C ALA A 52 -11.20 -13.84 11.86
N ASP A 53 -10.51 -12.90 12.48
CA ASP A 53 -10.95 -11.51 12.58
C ASP A 53 -10.60 -10.68 11.32
N VAL A 54 -9.72 -11.17 10.44
CA VAL A 54 -9.37 -10.52 9.17
C VAL A 54 -10.53 -10.72 8.19
N LYS A 55 -11.20 -9.62 7.82
CA LYS A 55 -12.42 -9.63 6.99
C LYS A 55 -12.15 -9.37 5.51
N GLY A 56 -11.03 -8.74 5.19
CA GLY A 56 -10.62 -8.48 3.82
C GLY A 56 -9.21 -7.91 3.71
N VAL A 57 -8.63 -8.07 2.54
CA VAL A 57 -7.40 -7.40 2.12
C VAL A 57 -7.77 -6.45 0.98
N ILE A 58 -7.29 -5.21 1.01
CA ILE A 58 -7.42 -4.27 -0.10
C ILE A 58 -6.02 -3.96 -0.60
N LEU A 59 -5.74 -4.25 -1.86
CA LEU A 59 -4.48 -3.92 -2.50
C LEU A 59 -4.55 -2.51 -3.08
N THR A 60 -3.56 -1.68 -2.77
CA THR A 60 -3.42 -0.35 -3.39
C THR A 60 -3.10 -0.47 -4.87
N HIS A 61 -2.35 -1.50 -5.24
CA HIS A 61 -2.01 -1.88 -6.62
C HIS A 61 -1.45 -3.31 -6.67
N GLY A 62 -1.15 -3.82 -7.89
CA GLY A 62 -0.81 -5.22 -8.12
C GLY A 62 0.66 -5.60 -8.05
N ASP A 63 1.55 -4.79 -7.49
CA ASP A 63 3.00 -5.07 -7.49
C ASP A 63 3.41 -6.16 -6.50
N GLY A 64 4.51 -6.86 -6.83
CA GLY A 64 4.96 -8.05 -6.11
C GLY A 64 5.29 -7.84 -4.64
N ASP A 65 5.65 -6.62 -4.25
CA ASP A 65 5.91 -6.23 -2.86
C ASP A 65 4.69 -5.63 -2.15
N HIS A 66 3.50 -5.68 -2.79
CA HIS A 66 2.20 -5.34 -2.22
C HIS A 66 1.25 -6.55 -2.14
N VAL A 67 1.47 -7.59 -2.97
CA VAL A 67 0.61 -8.79 -2.98
C VAL A 67 1.08 -9.91 -2.05
N GLY A 68 2.29 -9.86 -1.54
CA GLY A 68 3.09 -10.87 -0.86
C GLY A 68 2.36 -12.03 -0.17
N PHE A 69 1.67 -11.81 0.96
CA PHE A 69 0.96 -12.87 1.67
C PHE A 69 -0.55 -12.91 1.37
N ALA A 70 -1.06 -12.07 0.44
CA ALA A 70 -2.50 -11.97 0.16
C ALA A 70 -3.10 -13.29 -0.33
N GLU A 71 -2.43 -14.01 -1.24
CA GLU A 71 -2.91 -15.31 -1.73
C GLU A 71 -3.00 -16.34 -0.61
N ARG A 72 -2.11 -16.29 0.38
CA ARG A 72 -2.19 -17.17 1.54
C ARG A 72 -3.42 -16.88 2.39
N LEU A 73 -3.74 -15.61 2.65
CA LEU A 73 -4.98 -15.24 3.36
C LEU A 73 -6.23 -15.71 2.59
N ARG A 74 -6.23 -15.48 1.28
CA ARG A 74 -7.35 -15.87 0.43
C ARG A 74 -7.56 -17.40 0.42
N ARG A 75 -6.50 -18.14 0.09
CA ARG A 75 -6.59 -19.61 -0.12
C ARG A 75 -6.79 -20.40 1.17
N ASP A 76 -6.01 -20.06 2.22
CA ASP A 76 -5.94 -20.85 3.43
C ASP A 76 -6.97 -20.41 4.49
N HIS A 77 -7.48 -19.16 4.38
CA HIS A 77 -8.39 -18.57 5.38
C HIS A 77 -9.68 -17.99 4.78
N GLY A 78 -9.89 -18.07 3.46
CA GLY A 78 -11.11 -17.61 2.79
C GLY A 78 -11.28 -16.08 2.81
N VAL A 79 -10.22 -15.31 3.08
CA VAL A 79 -10.27 -13.84 3.17
C VAL A 79 -10.35 -13.26 1.75
N PRO A 80 -11.36 -12.46 1.40
CA PRO A 80 -11.43 -11.83 0.09
C PRO A 80 -10.31 -10.80 -0.09
N VAL A 81 -9.74 -10.75 -1.31
CA VAL A 81 -8.71 -9.79 -1.69
C VAL A 81 -9.26 -8.89 -2.78
N PHE A 82 -9.34 -7.60 -2.48
CA PHE A 82 -9.88 -6.58 -3.36
C PHE A 82 -8.76 -5.86 -4.10
N VAL A 83 -8.97 -5.58 -5.39
CA VAL A 83 -8.07 -4.80 -6.23
C VAL A 83 -8.88 -4.03 -7.27
N HIS A 84 -8.38 -2.89 -7.72
CA HIS A 84 -9.01 -2.15 -8.80
C HIS A 84 -8.94 -2.95 -10.12
N PRO A 85 -9.98 -2.93 -10.99
CA PRO A 85 -9.98 -3.67 -12.26
C PRO A 85 -8.73 -3.44 -13.12
N GLY A 86 -8.20 -2.21 -13.15
CA GLY A 86 -6.99 -1.86 -13.90
C GLY A 86 -5.72 -2.60 -13.46
N ASP A 87 -5.69 -3.15 -12.25
CA ASP A 87 -4.54 -3.89 -11.70
C ASP A 87 -4.85 -5.37 -11.43
N ALA A 88 -6.03 -5.85 -11.77
CA ALA A 88 -6.43 -7.25 -11.52
C ALA A 88 -5.46 -8.25 -12.18
N ASP A 89 -5.03 -7.99 -13.42
CA ASP A 89 -4.06 -8.83 -14.12
C ASP A 89 -2.66 -8.71 -13.51
N ARG A 90 -2.25 -7.48 -13.12
CA ARG A 90 -0.95 -7.22 -12.45
C ARG A 90 -0.86 -7.97 -11.12
N ALA A 91 -1.91 -7.96 -10.31
CA ALA A 91 -2.01 -8.70 -9.05
C ALA A 91 -1.97 -10.24 -9.25
N LYS A 92 -2.32 -10.73 -10.44
CA LYS A 92 -2.20 -12.14 -10.85
C LYS A 92 -0.88 -12.47 -11.56
N GLY A 93 0.10 -11.58 -11.53
CA GLY A 93 1.41 -11.79 -12.14
C GLY A 93 1.48 -11.39 -13.62
N GLY A 94 0.54 -10.60 -14.11
CA GLY A 94 0.57 -10.02 -15.43
C GLY A 94 1.78 -9.12 -15.68
N LYS A 95 2.09 -8.87 -16.93
CA LYS A 95 3.26 -8.05 -17.31
C LYS A 95 3.08 -6.59 -16.90
N LYS A 96 4.16 -6.01 -16.38
CA LYS A 96 4.29 -4.57 -16.19
C LYS A 96 4.82 -3.89 -17.45
N PRO A 97 4.45 -2.62 -17.69
CA PRO A 97 5.16 -1.79 -18.65
C PRO A 97 6.66 -1.69 -18.31
N ALA A 98 7.47 -1.43 -19.31
CA ALA A 98 8.89 -1.16 -19.09
C ALA A 98 9.05 0.24 -18.51
N ASN A 99 9.59 0.33 -17.29
CA ASN A 99 9.82 1.61 -16.64
C ASN A 99 11.00 2.38 -17.25
N ALA A 100 10.93 3.71 -17.21
CA ALA A 100 12.05 4.57 -17.57
C ALA A 100 13.27 4.33 -16.66
N LYS A 101 14.47 4.64 -17.17
CA LYS A 101 15.69 4.59 -16.34
C LYS A 101 15.56 5.57 -15.17
N GLN A 102 15.87 5.09 -13.98
CA GLN A 102 15.78 5.88 -12.75
C GLN A 102 17.14 6.05 -12.11
N SER A 103 17.30 7.16 -11.39
CA SER A 103 18.48 7.40 -10.55
C SER A 103 18.52 6.41 -9.39
N MET A 104 19.68 5.84 -9.14
CA MET A 104 19.91 4.84 -8.09
C MET A 104 21.17 5.16 -7.30
N LYS A 105 21.14 4.97 -5.99
CA LYS A 105 22.31 4.98 -5.11
C LYS A 105 22.57 3.58 -4.59
N LEU A 106 23.81 3.14 -4.61
CA LEU A 106 24.20 1.74 -4.33
C LEU A 106 23.72 1.27 -2.95
N GLY A 107 23.90 2.06 -1.90
CA GLY A 107 23.52 1.70 -0.53
C GLY A 107 22.01 1.43 -0.39
N PRO A 108 21.12 2.40 -0.72
CA PRO A 108 19.66 2.21 -0.68
C PRO A 108 19.19 1.04 -1.55
N LEU A 109 19.73 0.91 -2.78
CA LEU A 109 19.41 -0.20 -3.68
C LEU A 109 19.76 -1.55 -3.06
N LEU A 110 20.97 -1.71 -2.52
CA LEU A 110 21.37 -2.95 -1.84
C LEU A 110 20.52 -3.24 -0.61
N GLY A 111 20.13 -2.19 0.13
CA GLY A 111 19.19 -2.31 1.26
C GLY A 111 17.82 -2.82 0.83
N PHE A 112 17.26 -2.26 -0.23
CA PHE A 112 15.97 -2.68 -0.79
C PHE A 112 16.04 -4.14 -1.30
N VAL A 113 17.04 -4.46 -2.12
CA VAL A 113 17.23 -5.80 -2.67
C VAL A 113 17.46 -6.81 -1.54
N GLY A 114 18.36 -6.53 -0.61
CA GLY A 114 18.67 -7.43 0.51
C GLY A 114 17.45 -7.68 1.42
N TYR A 115 16.64 -6.64 1.70
CA TYR A 115 15.40 -6.79 2.44
C TYR A 115 14.39 -7.65 1.68
N SER A 116 14.18 -7.36 0.38
CA SER A 116 13.26 -8.11 -0.48
C SER A 116 13.65 -9.59 -0.56
N LEU A 117 14.96 -9.89 -0.74
CA LEU A 117 15.46 -11.26 -0.74
C LEU A 117 15.18 -11.98 0.58
N ARG A 118 15.51 -11.33 1.72
CA ARG A 118 15.29 -11.90 3.06
C ARG A 118 13.81 -12.14 3.36
N LYS A 119 12.92 -11.33 2.79
CA LYS A 119 11.46 -11.43 2.96
C LYS A 119 10.77 -12.23 1.84
N GLY A 120 11.53 -12.95 1.01
CA GLY A 120 11.00 -13.87 0.00
C GLY A 120 10.49 -13.19 -1.28
N GLY A 121 10.92 -11.95 -1.55
CA GLY A 121 10.45 -11.16 -2.70
C GLY A 121 10.79 -11.75 -4.09
N ILE A 122 11.77 -12.66 -4.20
CA ILE A 122 12.06 -13.39 -5.45
C ILE A 122 10.93 -14.38 -5.80
N ARG A 123 10.20 -14.85 -4.80
CA ARG A 123 9.12 -15.82 -4.95
C ARG A 123 7.77 -15.16 -4.62
N ALA A 124 7.49 -14.03 -5.27
CA ALA A 124 6.17 -13.41 -5.13
C ALA A 124 5.10 -14.45 -5.49
N THR A 125 4.19 -14.69 -4.56
CA THR A 125 3.03 -15.55 -4.80
C THR A 125 1.91 -14.63 -5.23
N TYR A 126 1.65 -14.62 -6.54
CA TYR A 126 0.56 -13.83 -7.10
C TYR A 126 -0.80 -14.46 -6.80
N LEU A 127 -1.84 -13.65 -6.90
CA LEU A 127 -3.21 -14.07 -6.65
C LEU A 127 -3.73 -14.93 -7.81
N THR A 128 -4.52 -15.94 -7.49
CA THR A 128 -5.25 -16.75 -8.48
C THR A 128 -6.63 -16.17 -8.74
N GLU A 129 -7.21 -15.45 -7.76
CA GLU A 129 -8.52 -14.84 -7.82
C GLU A 129 -8.53 -13.53 -7.02
N VAL A 130 -9.32 -12.55 -7.48
CA VAL A 130 -9.51 -11.25 -6.83
C VAL A 130 -10.97 -10.83 -6.85
N ALA A 131 -11.40 -10.11 -5.83
CA ALA A 131 -12.61 -9.29 -5.87
C ALA A 131 -12.26 -7.90 -6.45
N LEU A 132 -13.22 -7.27 -7.10
CA LEU A 132 -12.99 -5.95 -7.70
C LEU A 132 -13.46 -4.85 -6.75
N ALA A 133 -12.66 -3.76 -6.67
CA ALA A 133 -12.99 -2.53 -5.97
C ALA A 133 -12.95 -1.36 -6.95
N HIS A 134 -14.00 -0.55 -6.98
CA HIS A 134 -14.16 0.53 -7.95
C HIS A 134 -14.02 1.90 -7.29
N ASP A 135 -13.61 2.89 -8.08
CA ASP A 135 -13.54 4.27 -7.64
C ASP A 135 -14.87 4.75 -7.04
N GLY A 136 -14.79 5.48 -5.93
CA GLY A 136 -15.93 6.00 -5.19
C GLY A 136 -16.68 4.97 -4.34
N GLU A 137 -16.38 3.68 -4.47
CA GLU A 137 -17.01 2.62 -3.69
C GLU A 137 -16.57 2.67 -2.22
N THR A 138 -17.51 2.39 -1.31
CA THR A 138 -17.23 2.08 0.09
C THR A 138 -17.44 0.59 0.31
N LEU A 139 -16.38 -0.12 0.63
CA LEU A 139 -16.46 -1.57 0.84
C LEU A 139 -17.07 -1.89 2.21
N TYR A 140 -17.88 -2.96 2.25
CA TYR A 140 -18.46 -3.47 3.50
C TYR A 140 -17.42 -4.28 4.27
N LEU A 141 -16.42 -3.57 4.80
CA LEU A 141 -15.31 -4.10 5.59
C LEU A 141 -15.10 -3.24 6.84
N PRO A 142 -14.43 -3.78 7.89
CA PRO A 142 -14.09 -3.01 9.08
C PRO A 142 -13.43 -1.67 8.75
N GLY A 143 -13.99 -0.60 9.31
CA GLY A 143 -13.56 0.77 9.05
C GLY A 143 -14.19 1.44 7.83
N ALA A 144 -15.12 0.76 7.11
CA ALA A 144 -15.82 1.27 5.93
C ALA A 144 -14.87 1.97 4.92
N PRO A 145 -13.85 1.26 4.41
CA PRO A 145 -12.83 1.84 3.54
C PRO A 145 -13.44 2.32 2.22
N ARG A 146 -13.22 3.59 1.90
CA ARG A 146 -13.65 4.20 0.64
C ARG A 146 -12.50 4.19 -0.36
N ILE A 147 -12.78 3.71 -1.57
CA ILE A 147 -11.83 3.62 -2.68
C ILE A 147 -11.77 4.96 -3.42
N ILE A 148 -10.54 5.40 -3.73
CA ILE A 148 -10.27 6.61 -4.51
C ILE A 148 -9.29 6.21 -5.61
N ALA A 149 -9.66 6.39 -6.88
CA ALA A 149 -8.75 6.13 -7.99
C ALA A 149 -7.51 7.04 -7.91
N LEU A 150 -6.34 6.45 -8.05
CA LEU A 150 -5.06 7.15 -7.97
C LEU A 150 -4.12 6.68 -9.10
N PRO A 151 -4.59 6.72 -10.38
CA PRO A 151 -3.84 6.16 -11.49
C PRO A 151 -2.53 6.89 -11.73
N GLY A 152 -1.56 6.16 -12.29
CA GLY A 152 -0.27 6.68 -12.71
C GLY A 152 0.90 5.84 -12.24
N HIS A 153 0.99 5.45 -10.95
CA HIS A 153 2.00 4.46 -10.54
C HIS A 153 1.71 3.13 -11.26
N SER A 154 0.46 2.71 -11.25
CA SER A 154 -0.11 1.74 -12.19
C SER A 154 -1.46 2.23 -12.70
N ALA A 155 -2.01 1.58 -13.74
CA ALA A 155 -3.31 1.93 -14.28
C ALA A 155 -4.45 1.73 -13.28
N GLY A 156 -4.31 0.78 -12.36
CA GLY A 156 -5.28 0.44 -11.33
C GLY A 156 -4.86 0.85 -9.92
N SER A 157 -3.89 1.75 -9.76
CA SER A 157 -3.55 2.28 -8.43
C SER A 157 -4.74 2.99 -7.81
N ILE A 158 -4.94 2.72 -6.51
CA ILE A 158 -5.99 3.34 -5.69
C ILE A 158 -5.41 3.83 -4.36
N ALA A 159 -6.06 4.82 -3.80
CA ALA A 159 -5.96 5.11 -2.37
C ALA A 159 -7.19 4.60 -1.63
N ILE A 160 -7.02 4.29 -0.36
CA ILE A 160 -8.08 3.81 0.52
C ILE A 160 -8.24 4.81 1.65
N HIS A 161 -9.39 5.49 1.72
CA HIS A 161 -9.70 6.43 2.80
C HIS A 161 -10.50 5.70 3.88
N VAL A 162 -10.03 5.77 5.12
CA VAL A 162 -10.68 5.19 6.30
C VAL A 162 -10.92 6.29 7.33
N PRO A 163 -12.11 6.89 7.36
CA PRO A 163 -12.40 8.04 8.22
C PRO A 163 -12.21 7.77 9.71
N VAL A 164 -12.61 6.59 10.21
CA VAL A 164 -12.45 6.22 11.62
C VAL A 164 -11.01 6.18 12.09
N ALA A 165 -10.07 5.95 11.17
CA ALA A 165 -8.63 5.96 11.44
C ALA A 165 -7.98 7.33 11.15
N ASP A 166 -8.75 8.31 10.64
CA ASP A 166 -8.25 9.60 10.13
C ASP A 166 -7.09 9.42 9.14
N ALA A 167 -7.20 8.42 8.24
CA ALA A 167 -6.11 7.94 7.42
C ALA A 167 -6.50 7.73 5.96
N VAL A 168 -5.55 8.01 5.07
CA VAL A 168 -5.58 7.61 3.67
C VAL A 168 -4.32 6.78 3.36
N PHE A 169 -4.53 5.56 2.87
CA PHE A 169 -3.48 4.64 2.43
C PHE A 169 -3.28 4.83 0.94
N VAL A 170 -2.08 5.18 0.55
CA VAL A 170 -1.81 5.65 -0.82
C VAL A 170 -0.92 4.70 -1.62
N GLY A 171 -0.45 3.61 -0.99
CA GLY A 171 0.49 2.69 -1.62
C GLY A 171 1.68 3.45 -2.23
N ASP A 172 1.89 3.27 -3.52
CA ASP A 172 2.92 3.93 -4.30
C ASP A 172 2.40 5.12 -5.13
N GLY A 173 1.22 5.63 -4.84
CA GLY A 173 0.78 6.93 -5.36
C GLY A 173 1.73 8.07 -4.95
N LEU A 174 2.29 7.99 -3.75
CA LEU A 174 3.45 8.74 -3.28
C LEU A 174 4.27 7.89 -2.31
N THR A 175 5.54 8.23 -2.11
CA THR A 175 6.40 7.61 -1.10
C THR A 175 6.98 8.67 -0.16
N THR A 176 7.27 8.29 1.09
CA THR A 176 8.03 9.12 2.04
C THR A 176 9.48 8.67 2.19
N ARG A 177 9.86 7.60 1.47
CA ARG A 177 11.23 7.15 1.28
C ARG A 177 11.39 6.57 -0.12
N HIS A 178 12.25 7.17 -0.92
CA HIS A 178 12.59 6.64 -2.23
C HIS A 178 13.53 5.45 -2.09
N VAL A 179 13.04 4.23 -2.31
CA VAL A 179 13.79 2.99 -2.04
C VAL A 179 15.09 2.84 -2.83
N LEU A 180 15.21 3.50 -4.00
CA LEU A 180 16.42 3.45 -4.84
C LEU A 180 17.46 4.52 -4.48
N THR A 181 17.04 5.70 -4.00
CA THR A 181 17.95 6.82 -3.71
C THR A 181 18.15 7.07 -2.22
N GLY A 182 17.23 6.58 -1.36
CA GLY A 182 17.22 6.83 0.06
C GLY A 182 16.72 8.23 0.45
N GLN A 183 16.23 9.02 -0.51
CA GLN A 183 15.65 10.34 -0.23
C GLN A 183 14.42 10.20 0.66
N MET A 184 14.30 11.07 1.66
CA MET A 184 13.23 11.06 2.65
C MET A 184 12.26 12.22 2.42
N GLY A 185 11.01 12.04 2.90
CA GLY A 185 9.90 12.99 2.76
C GLY A 185 8.98 12.67 1.59
N PRO A 186 7.76 13.25 1.56
CA PRO A 186 6.79 12.98 0.49
C PRO A 186 7.35 13.38 -0.88
N GLN A 187 7.32 12.43 -1.80
CA GLN A 187 7.91 12.54 -3.14
C GLN A 187 7.27 11.52 -4.08
N PRO A 188 7.44 11.64 -5.43
CA PRO A 188 7.01 10.61 -6.37
C PRO A 188 7.65 9.26 -6.08
N ALA A 189 6.88 8.19 -6.25
CA ALA A 189 7.39 6.82 -6.08
C ALA A 189 8.24 6.39 -7.29
N PRO A 190 9.26 5.53 -7.07
CA PRO A 190 9.97 4.89 -8.17
C PRO A 190 9.08 3.88 -8.91
N PHE A 191 9.52 3.46 -10.09
CA PHE A 191 8.84 2.45 -10.93
C PHE A 191 7.41 2.83 -11.36
N THR A 192 7.12 4.12 -11.41
CA THR A 192 5.83 4.67 -11.84
C THR A 192 5.69 4.58 -13.35
N ASP A 193 4.55 4.03 -13.82
CA ASP A 193 4.26 3.81 -15.24
C ASP A 193 4.04 5.15 -15.96
N GLU A 194 3.24 6.06 -15.36
CA GLU A 194 2.84 7.37 -15.90
C GLU A 194 3.08 8.47 -14.84
N PRO A 195 4.31 9.02 -14.71
CA PRO A 195 4.69 9.93 -13.63
C PRO A 195 3.83 11.19 -13.52
N ASP A 196 3.52 11.84 -14.65
CA ASP A 196 2.73 13.06 -14.64
C ASP A 196 1.29 12.81 -14.19
N GLN A 197 0.71 11.66 -14.60
CA GLN A 197 -0.60 11.25 -14.16
C GLN A 197 -0.61 10.91 -12.67
N ALA A 198 0.41 10.22 -12.16
CA ALA A 198 0.54 9.90 -10.75
C ALA A 198 0.53 11.15 -9.87
N ILE A 199 1.27 12.18 -10.26
CA ILE A 199 1.30 13.45 -9.54
C ILE A 199 -0.06 14.15 -9.61
N ALA A 200 -0.65 14.25 -10.81
CA ALA A 200 -1.93 14.92 -11.00
C ALA A 200 -3.08 14.23 -10.22
N SER A 201 -3.07 12.90 -10.14
CA SER A 201 -4.09 12.11 -9.45
C SER A 201 -4.12 12.34 -7.94
N LEU A 202 -2.99 12.74 -7.32
CA LEU A 202 -2.90 12.99 -5.87
C LEU A 202 -3.90 14.06 -5.38
N ARG A 203 -4.35 14.96 -6.25
CA ARG A 203 -5.35 15.98 -5.89
C ARG A 203 -6.70 15.37 -5.51
N ALA A 204 -7.02 14.15 -5.96
CA ALA A 204 -8.21 13.42 -5.55
C ALA A 204 -8.23 13.08 -4.05
N LEU A 205 -7.07 13.13 -3.38
CA LEU A 205 -6.95 12.89 -1.95
C LEU A 205 -7.38 14.09 -1.10
N LEU A 206 -7.29 15.32 -1.61
CA LEU A 206 -7.51 16.57 -0.84
C LEU A 206 -8.86 16.62 -0.12
N PRO A 207 -9.99 16.15 -0.72
CA PRO A 207 -11.28 16.16 -0.05
C PRO A 207 -11.36 15.25 1.18
N THR A 208 -10.42 14.31 1.36
CA THR A 208 -10.41 13.42 2.54
C THR A 208 -10.11 14.17 3.83
N GLY A 209 -9.29 15.23 3.75
CA GLY A 209 -8.82 15.99 4.91
C GLY A 209 -8.00 15.15 5.90
N ALA A 210 -7.61 13.92 5.54
CA ALA A 210 -6.96 12.96 6.45
C ALA A 210 -5.64 13.51 7.00
N THR A 211 -5.42 13.28 8.30
CA THR A 211 -4.17 13.61 8.98
C THR A 211 -3.06 12.64 8.62
N TRP A 212 -3.38 11.33 8.58
CA TRP A 212 -2.43 10.29 8.22
C TRP A 212 -2.44 10.02 6.72
N VAL A 213 -1.25 10.10 6.10
CA VAL A 213 -0.99 9.60 4.74
C VAL A 213 0.00 8.45 4.86
N LEU A 214 -0.41 7.28 4.38
CA LEU A 214 0.23 6.00 4.66
C LEU A 214 0.72 5.35 3.35
N PRO A 215 2.01 5.53 3.01
CA PRO A 215 2.61 4.99 1.80
C PRO A 215 3.04 3.53 1.95
N GLY A 216 3.25 2.83 0.84
CA GLY A 216 3.86 1.51 0.79
C GLY A 216 5.36 1.53 1.17
N HIS A 217 6.04 2.65 0.91
CA HIS A 217 7.46 2.85 1.19
C HIS A 217 7.72 4.13 1.98
N GLY A 218 8.45 4.02 3.08
CA GLY A 218 8.81 5.10 3.97
C GLY A 218 7.98 5.16 5.25
N ALA A 219 8.28 6.15 6.07
CA ALA A 219 7.59 6.36 7.33
C ALA A 219 6.15 6.88 7.11
N PRO A 220 5.19 6.51 7.97
CA PRO A 220 3.89 7.16 8.02
C PRO A 220 4.02 8.68 8.10
N TRP A 221 3.22 9.39 7.32
CA TRP A 221 3.17 10.86 7.34
C TRP A 221 1.92 11.33 8.09
N ASN A 222 2.11 12.15 9.11
CA ASN A 222 1.01 12.70 9.93
C ASN A 222 0.85 14.23 9.80
N GLY A 223 1.44 14.80 8.79
CA GLY A 223 1.37 16.24 8.51
C GLY A 223 0.15 16.67 7.69
N GLY A 224 -0.82 15.79 7.48
CA GLY A 224 -2.00 16.02 6.67
C GLY A 224 -1.79 15.81 5.17
N VAL A 225 -2.88 15.43 4.50
CA VAL A 225 -2.89 15.11 3.07
C VAL A 225 -2.51 16.30 2.19
N ALA A 226 -2.96 17.51 2.53
CA ALA A 226 -2.67 18.71 1.74
C ALA A 226 -1.17 19.02 1.71
N ALA A 227 -0.49 18.92 2.86
CA ALA A 227 0.95 19.12 2.95
C ALA A 227 1.75 18.04 2.21
N ALA A 228 1.28 16.77 2.28
CA ALA A 228 1.91 15.68 1.55
C ALA A 228 1.82 15.88 0.03
N VAL A 229 0.65 16.22 -0.50
CA VAL A 229 0.44 16.49 -1.93
C VAL A 229 1.29 17.67 -2.40
N ALA A 230 1.28 18.79 -1.68
CA ALA A 230 2.08 19.95 -2.03
C ALA A 230 3.61 19.65 -2.03
N ALA A 231 4.06 18.78 -1.09
CA ALA A 231 5.47 18.38 -1.05
C ALA A 231 5.85 17.53 -2.26
N VAL A 232 4.98 16.60 -2.70
CA VAL A 232 5.21 15.79 -3.91
C VAL A 232 5.23 16.64 -5.16
N GLU A 233 4.26 17.56 -5.34
CA GLU A 233 4.21 18.49 -6.48
C GLU A 233 5.51 19.32 -6.55
N LYS A 234 5.98 19.82 -5.41
CA LYS A 234 7.25 20.56 -5.33
C LYS A 234 8.46 19.68 -5.70
N ALA A 235 8.51 18.45 -5.17
CA ALA A 235 9.63 17.54 -5.44
C ALA A 235 9.70 17.08 -6.90
N ALA A 236 8.56 17.01 -7.60
CA ALA A 236 8.50 16.65 -9.01
C ALA A 236 9.02 17.74 -9.96
N HIS A 237 9.07 18.98 -9.51
CA HIS A 237 9.56 20.13 -10.29
C HIS A 237 10.97 20.59 -9.90
N ALA A 238 11.66 19.88 -8.99
CA ALA A 238 13.00 20.17 -8.51
C ALA A 238 14.08 19.35 -9.25
#